data_bce54a065c134ea483fa8fbddf53853e
#
_entry.id   bce54a065c134ea483fa8fbddf53853e
#
_cell.length_a   1.000
_cell.length_b   1.000
_cell.length_c   1.000
_cell.angle_alpha   90.00
_cell.angle_beta   90.00
_cell.angle_gamma   90.00
#
_symmetry.space_group_name_H-M   'P 1'
#
loop_
_entity.id
_entity.type
_entity.pdbx_description
1 polymer ?
#
loop_
_entity_poly.entity_id
_entity_poly.type
_entity_poly.pdbx_seq_one_letter_code
_entity_poly.pdbx_strand_id
1 'polypeptide(L)'
;MLILSPIKILISTAFLSIWLFSAAYSFDTKAKAAYLIDQTSGAVLLSKNSDLPLPPASMSKLMTLYMTFEFIKAGKLSLDEKLPVSKTAANYTGSTMFLNPTDRVAVLDLIRGIIVLSGNDACAVLAEALSPDGTEAGFAKLMTQRAKQIGLENSTFKNSNGWPANGHLMSVRDLGILAQKLITDFPEYYPMFAEQTYKFDGRAPANTRNRNPLLGLGIGADGLKTGHTKEAGYGLVGSAEQDGRRIIFVLSGLNNLEDRSQEAETLVNWAFRQFIMEKIAADGSEIGRAKVWNGKSRDVSLVLENDLNVMIPVLSSSKPSFSIEYIGPIKAPIKMGDKIAELVIESDDLPETRHSLFAGDNVSSGGFFVQVRTAGQYLFNMLFTNTEKSL
;
A
#
# COMPACT_ATOMS: atom_id res chain seq x y z
N MET A 1 -82.00 7.62 -24.03
CA MET A 1 -81.01 8.67 -23.80
C MET A 1 -80.02 8.09 -22.80
N LEU A 2 -78.97 7.39 -23.31
CA LEU A 2 -77.94 6.70 -22.49
C LEU A 2 -76.68 7.54 -22.62
N ILE A 3 -76.18 8.03 -21.47
CA ILE A 3 -74.94 8.83 -21.38
C ILE A 3 -73.78 7.85 -21.17
N LEU A 4 -72.93 7.76 -22.17
CA LEU A 4 -71.66 6.99 -22.12
C LEU A 4 -70.61 7.85 -21.43
N SER A 5 -70.06 7.32 -20.34
CA SER A 5 -68.96 7.89 -19.59
C SER A 5 -67.56 7.46 -20.30
N PRO A 6 -66.61 8.36 -20.43
CA PRO A 6 -65.33 8.00 -21.05
C PRO A 6 -64.43 7.25 -20.07
N ILE A 7 -63.95 6.08 -20.49
CA ILE A 7 -62.92 5.28 -19.83
C ILE A 7 -61.56 5.98 -19.97
N LYS A 8 -60.95 6.40 -18.86
CA LYS A 8 -59.58 6.88 -18.81
C LYS A 8 -58.64 5.65 -18.81
N ILE A 9 -57.95 5.45 -19.91
CA ILE A 9 -56.86 4.45 -20.00
C ILE A 9 -55.64 5.10 -19.38
N LEU A 10 -55.18 4.57 -18.21
CA LEU A 10 -53.94 4.93 -17.56
C LEU A 10 -52.83 4.10 -18.19
N ILE A 11 -52.02 4.72 -19.06
CA ILE A 11 -50.82 4.09 -19.59
C ILE A 11 -49.73 4.26 -18.56
N SER A 12 -49.45 3.20 -17.80
CA SER A 12 -48.33 3.12 -16.86
C SER A 12 -47.06 2.82 -17.67
N THR A 13 -46.27 3.84 -17.95
CA THR A 13 -44.93 3.70 -18.54
C THR A 13 -43.94 3.25 -17.45
N ALA A 14 -43.68 1.95 -17.39
CA ALA A 14 -42.61 1.42 -16.56
C ALA A 14 -41.25 1.87 -17.15
N PHE A 15 -40.61 2.85 -16.52
CA PHE A 15 -39.22 3.19 -16.78
C PHE A 15 -38.34 2.04 -16.29
N LEU A 16 -37.93 1.19 -17.21
CA LEU A 16 -36.91 0.19 -16.98
C LEU A 16 -35.54 0.93 -16.95
N SER A 17 -35.11 1.33 -15.76
CA SER A 17 -33.74 1.87 -15.55
C SER A 17 -32.76 0.76 -15.81
N ILE A 18 -32.21 0.71 -17.02
CA ILE A 18 -31.06 -0.12 -17.34
C ILE A 18 -29.87 0.52 -16.63
N TRP A 19 -29.52 -0.02 -15.48
CA TRP A 19 -28.23 0.26 -14.86
C TRP A 19 -27.17 -0.34 -15.78
N LEU A 20 -26.58 0.48 -16.65
CA LEU A 20 -25.35 0.16 -17.32
C LEU A 20 -24.29 0.12 -16.22
N PHE A 21 -24.00 -1.07 -15.70
CA PHE A 21 -22.77 -1.30 -14.97
C PHE A 21 -21.64 -1.00 -15.96
N SER A 22 -20.99 0.13 -15.81
CA SER A 22 -19.67 0.34 -16.38
C SER A 22 -18.82 -0.84 -15.93
N ALA A 23 -18.37 -1.65 -16.86
CA ALA A 23 -17.40 -2.69 -16.57
C ALA A 23 -16.13 -1.95 -16.13
N ALA A 24 -15.98 -1.74 -14.82
CA ALA A 24 -14.73 -1.29 -14.25
C ALA A 24 -13.62 -2.19 -14.84
N TYR A 25 -12.54 -1.62 -15.28
CA TYR A 25 -11.35 -2.33 -15.78
C TYR A 25 -10.69 -3.11 -14.65
N SER A 26 -11.45 -4.03 -14.04
CA SER A 26 -10.98 -4.88 -12.96
C SER A 26 -10.07 -5.96 -13.54
N PHE A 27 -8.83 -5.98 -13.09
CA PHE A 27 -7.95 -7.11 -13.36
C PHE A 27 -8.54 -8.36 -12.70
N ASP A 28 -8.96 -9.32 -13.50
CA ASP A 28 -9.39 -10.62 -12.99
C ASP A 28 -8.17 -11.51 -12.75
N THR A 29 -8.05 -12.06 -11.55
CA THR A 29 -6.92 -12.90 -11.13
C THR A 29 -7.40 -14.21 -10.52
N LYS A 30 -6.68 -15.30 -10.80
CA LYS A 30 -6.87 -16.62 -10.18
C LYS A 30 -6.40 -16.65 -8.73
N ALA A 31 -5.68 -15.63 -8.24
CA ALA A 31 -5.23 -15.56 -6.87
C ALA A 31 -6.42 -15.51 -5.90
N LYS A 32 -6.31 -16.21 -4.76
CA LYS A 32 -7.30 -16.18 -3.69
C LYS A 32 -7.42 -14.79 -3.08
N ALA A 33 -6.28 -14.11 -2.93
CA ALA A 33 -6.19 -12.72 -2.52
C ALA A 33 -5.13 -12.00 -3.35
N ALA A 34 -5.39 -10.72 -3.69
CA ALA A 34 -4.50 -9.90 -4.47
C ALA A 34 -4.56 -8.45 -4.01
N TYR A 35 -3.43 -7.76 -4.07
CA TYR A 35 -3.31 -6.35 -3.79
C TYR A 35 -2.30 -5.73 -4.75
N LEU A 36 -2.62 -4.57 -5.32
CA LEU A 36 -1.71 -3.79 -6.16
C LEU A 36 -1.87 -2.33 -5.83
N ILE A 37 -0.77 -1.69 -5.50
CA ILE A 37 -0.69 -0.25 -5.27
C ILE A 37 0.35 0.37 -6.22
N ASP A 38 0.00 1.50 -6.77
CA ASP A 38 0.96 2.42 -7.37
C ASP A 38 1.62 3.23 -6.26
N GLN A 39 2.90 2.96 -6.00
CA GLN A 39 3.61 3.63 -4.90
C GLN A 39 3.84 5.11 -5.20
N THR A 40 3.94 5.49 -6.46
CA THR A 40 4.23 6.86 -6.88
C THR A 40 3.04 7.78 -6.63
N SER A 41 1.82 7.31 -6.89
CA SER A 41 0.58 8.07 -6.67
C SER A 41 -0.13 7.74 -5.36
N GLY A 42 0.16 6.58 -4.76
CA GLY A 42 -0.60 6.03 -3.63
C GLY A 42 -1.91 5.34 -4.04
N ALA A 43 -2.26 5.30 -5.32
CA ALA A 43 -3.51 4.72 -5.79
C ALA A 43 -3.51 3.19 -5.68
N VAL A 44 -4.57 2.62 -5.10
CA VAL A 44 -4.82 1.17 -5.06
C VAL A 44 -5.51 0.76 -6.36
N LEU A 45 -4.79 0.01 -7.21
CA LEU A 45 -5.28 -0.40 -8.54
C LEU A 45 -6.01 -1.75 -8.51
N LEU A 46 -5.70 -2.60 -7.53
CA LEU A 46 -6.36 -3.90 -7.33
C LEU A 46 -6.47 -4.21 -5.84
N SER A 47 -7.67 -4.64 -5.43
CA SER A 47 -7.94 -5.08 -4.05
C SER A 47 -8.95 -6.23 -4.08
N LYS A 48 -8.43 -7.47 -3.99
CA LYS A 48 -9.23 -8.69 -3.91
C LYS A 48 -8.94 -9.40 -2.61
N ASN A 49 -9.90 -9.50 -1.70
CA ASN A 49 -9.74 -10.11 -0.38
C ASN A 49 -8.48 -9.59 0.35
N SER A 50 -8.15 -8.30 0.17
CA SER A 50 -6.84 -7.74 0.53
C SER A 50 -6.55 -7.79 2.02
N ASP A 51 -7.58 -7.77 2.87
CA ASP A 51 -7.47 -7.77 4.32
C ASP A 51 -7.67 -9.17 4.95
N LEU A 52 -7.94 -10.20 4.12
CA LEU A 52 -8.11 -11.56 4.59
C LEU A 52 -6.78 -12.14 5.08
N PRO A 53 -6.68 -12.52 6.39
CA PRO A 53 -5.48 -13.15 6.92
C PRO A 53 -5.30 -14.55 6.34
N LEU A 54 -4.18 -14.79 5.65
CA LEU A 54 -3.84 -16.05 5.01
C LEU A 54 -2.44 -16.51 5.46
N PRO A 55 -2.13 -17.82 5.41
CA PRO A 55 -0.78 -18.31 5.58
C PRO A 55 0.16 -17.67 4.55
N PRO A 56 1.20 -16.91 4.98
CA PRO A 56 2.05 -16.15 4.05
C PRO A 56 3.14 -17.00 3.41
N ALA A 57 3.40 -18.20 3.91
CA ALA A 57 4.58 -18.97 3.57
C ALA A 57 5.87 -18.10 3.66
N SER A 58 6.84 -18.30 2.77
CA SER A 58 8.12 -17.58 2.80
C SER A 58 8.03 -16.07 2.48
N MET A 59 6.87 -15.53 2.13
CA MET A 59 6.68 -14.06 2.03
C MET A 59 6.82 -13.39 3.40
N SER A 60 6.52 -14.11 4.48
CA SER A 60 6.74 -13.69 5.88
C SER A 60 8.18 -13.28 6.19
N LYS A 61 9.18 -13.81 5.47
CA LYS A 61 10.61 -13.49 5.62
C LYS A 61 10.93 -12.02 5.39
N LEU A 62 10.05 -11.31 4.66
CA LEU A 62 10.18 -9.85 4.49
C LEU A 62 10.15 -9.12 5.84
N MET A 63 9.37 -9.61 6.83
CA MET A 63 9.37 -9.01 8.16
C MET A 63 10.66 -9.29 8.93
N THR A 64 11.24 -10.47 8.79
CA THR A 64 12.56 -10.78 9.36
C THR A 64 13.65 -9.87 8.78
N LEU A 65 13.63 -9.66 7.45
CA LEU A 65 14.55 -8.75 6.78
C LEU A 65 14.33 -7.30 7.21
N TYR A 66 13.07 -6.85 7.31
CA TYR A 66 12.72 -5.50 7.77
C TYR A 66 13.32 -5.22 9.16
N MET A 67 13.09 -6.11 10.12
CA MET A 67 13.66 -5.97 11.47
C MET A 67 15.19 -6.06 11.46
N THR A 68 15.77 -6.94 10.64
CA THR A 68 17.24 -7.02 10.49
C THR A 68 17.83 -5.69 10.02
N PHE A 69 17.20 -5.07 9.00
CA PHE A 69 17.65 -3.76 8.51
C PHE A 69 17.45 -2.64 9.54
N GLU A 70 16.40 -2.69 10.35
CA GLU A 70 16.25 -1.77 11.48
C GLU A 70 17.41 -1.88 12.49
N PHE A 71 17.82 -3.11 12.83
CA PHE A 71 18.95 -3.32 13.75
C PHE A 71 20.28 -2.84 13.14
N ILE A 72 20.48 -3.04 11.84
CA ILE A 72 21.68 -2.53 11.15
C ILE A 72 21.67 -1.01 11.12
N LYS A 73 20.55 -0.39 10.73
CA LYS A 73 20.40 1.06 10.70
C LYS A 73 20.56 1.72 12.07
N ALA A 74 20.18 1.01 13.13
CA ALA A 74 20.40 1.45 14.51
C ALA A 74 21.80 1.21 15.05
N GLY A 75 22.73 0.66 14.25
CA GLY A 75 24.10 0.32 14.65
C GLY A 75 24.21 -0.81 15.67
N LYS A 76 23.15 -1.63 15.81
CA LYS A 76 23.11 -2.77 16.75
C LYS A 76 23.51 -4.08 16.12
N LEU A 77 23.68 -4.11 14.82
CA LEU A 77 24.13 -5.25 14.01
C LEU A 77 24.96 -4.71 12.86
N SER A 78 26.01 -5.44 12.43
CA SER A 78 26.83 -5.07 11.27
C SER A 78 26.70 -6.12 10.18
N LEU A 79 26.80 -5.71 8.90
CA LEU A 79 26.71 -6.62 7.74
C LEU A 79 27.80 -7.68 7.72
N ASP A 80 29.00 -7.35 8.22
CA ASP A 80 30.18 -8.22 8.30
C ASP A 80 30.26 -9.03 9.60
N GLU A 81 29.38 -8.73 10.56
CA GLU A 81 29.31 -9.50 11.81
C GLU A 81 28.93 -10.95 11.53
N LYS A 82 29.66 -11.88 12.16
CA LYS A 82 29.51 -13.32 11.98
C LYS A 82 28.72 -13.91 13.13
N LEU A 83 27.51 -14.37 12.84
CA LEU A 83 26.61 -14.99 13.81
C LEU A 83 26.81 -16.50 13.89
N PRO A 84 26.76 -17.09 15.10
CA PRO A 84 26.89 -18.53 15.26
C PRO A 84 25.58 -19.22 14.82
N VAL A 85 25.69 -20.39 14.23
CA VAL A 85 24.55 -21.21 13.82
C VAL A 85 24.23 -22.19 14.95
N SER A 86 23.01 -22.11 15.50
CA SER A 86 22.53 -23.06 16.51
C SER A 86 22.16 -24.41 15.89
N LYS A 87 22.07 -25.46 16.70
CA LYS A 87 21.52 -26.75 16.28
C LYS A 87 20.05 -26.61 15.81
N THR A 88 19.27 -25.74 16.44
CA THR A 88 17.88 -25.47 16.07
C THR A 88 17.80 -24.86 14.68
N ALA A 89 18.58 -23.83 14.41
CA ALA A 89 18.63 -23.20 13.09
C ALA A 89 19.10 -24.16 12.00
N ALA A 90 20.15 -24.94 12.24
CA ALA A 90 20.68 -25.93 11.29
C ALA A 90 19.70 -27.08 10.99
N ASN A 91 18.76 -27.38 11.89
CA ASN A 91 17.77 -28.45 11.69
C ASN A 91 16.58 -28.03 10.83
N TYR A 92 16.48 -26.78 10.41
CA TYR A 92 15.43 -26.38 9.47
C TYR A 92 15.54 -27.15 8.16
N THR A 93 14.37 -27.50 7.60
CA THR A 93 14.23 -28.19 6.33
C THR A 93 13.56 -27.29 5.29
N GLY A 94 13.31 -27.81 4.10
CA GLY A 94 12.73 -27.08 2.98
C GLY A 94 13.77 -26.21 2.29
N SER A 95 13.52 -24.91 2.17
CA SER A 95 14.48 -23.96 1.58
C SER A 95 15.51 -23.53 2.62
N THR A 96 16.75 -23.89 2.44
CA THR A 96 17.84 -23.62 3.40
C THR A 96 19.13 -23.22 2.69
N MET A 97 20.05 -22.62 3.41
CA MET A 97 21.46 -22.43 3.02
C MET A 97 22.31 -23.65 3.31
N PHE A 98 21.76 -24.66 3.99
CA PHE A 98 22.45 -25.86 4.49
C PHE A 98 23.54 -25.52 5.53
N LEU A 99 23.21 -24.63 6.46
CA LEU A 99 24.11 -24.20 7.53
C LEU A 99 24.35 -25.33 8.53
N ASN A 100 25.60 -25.40 9.06
CA ASN A 100 25.97 -26.37 10.09
C ASN A 100 26.14 -25.69 11.45
N PRO A 101 25.96 -26.42 12.58
CA PRO A 101 26.10 -25.86 13.93
C PRO A 101 27.50 -25.33 14.25
N THR A 102 28.50 -25.65 13.42
CA THR A 102 29.89 -25.15 13.56
C THR A 102 30.16 -23.87 12.77
N ASP A 103 29.19 -23.44 11.94
CA ASP A 103 29.36 -22.28 11.10
C ASP A 103 29.23 -20.98 11.91
N ARG A 104 29.94 -19.96 11.41
CA ARG A 104 29.71 -18.55 11.77
C ARG A 104 29.53 -17.79 10.47
N VAL A 105 28.31 -17.30 10.23
CA VAL A 105 27.90 -16.76 8.93
C VAL A 105 27.75 -15.25 9.03
N ALA A 106 28.29 -14.50 8.08
CA ALA A 106 28.12 -13.06 8.03
C ALA A 106 26.65 -12.67 7.84
N VAL A 107 26.23 -11.60 8.48
CA VAL A 107 24.85 -11.07 8.36
C VAL A 107 24.48 -10.81 6.91
N LEU A 108 25.39 -10.26 6.12
CA LEU A 108 25.17 -10.06 4.68
C LEU A 108 24.86 -11.36 3.94
N ASP A 109 25.58 -12.44 4.25
CA ASP A 109 25.36 -13.75 3.63
C ASP A 109 24.00 -14.33 4.06
N LEU A 110 23.60 -14.14 5.32
CA LEU A 110 22.28 -14.56 5.80
C LEU A 110 21.16 -13.79 5.08
N ILE A 111 21.30 -12.47 4.92
CA ILE A 111 20.35 -11.63 4.19
C ILE A 111 20.21 -12.11 2.74
N ARG A 112 21.31 -12.27 2.01
CA ARG A 112 21.31 -12.77 0.62
C ARG A 112 20.74 -14.19 0.54
N GLY A 113 21.08 -15.03 1.50
CA GLY A 113 20.52 -16.38 1.64
C GLY A 113 19.00 -16.37 1.84
N ILE A 114 18.45 -15.43 2.60
CA ILE A 114 17.01 -15.28 2.78
C ILE A 114 16.34 -14.78 1.49
N ILE A 115 16.90 -13.77 0.84
CA ILE A 115 16.35 -13.16 -0.36
C ILE A 115 16.36 -14.14 -1.53
N VAL A 116 17.52 -14.66 -1.88
CA VAL A 116 17.74 -15.46 -3.10
C VAL A 116 17.37 -16.93 -2.90
N LEU A 117 17.88 -17.54 -1.82
CA LEU A 117 17.71 -18.97 -1.55
C LEU A 117 16.46 -19.28 -0.71
N SER A 118 15.88 -18.26 -0.10
CA SER A 118 14.74 -18.40 0.83
C SER A 118 15.09 -19.21 2.09
N GLY A 119 16.33 -19.06 2.61
CA GLY A 119 16.87 -19.83 3.73
C GLY A 119 16.06 -19.74 5.00
N ASN A 120 15.46 -20.86 5.43
CA ASN A 120 14.75 -20.97 6.70
C ASN A 120 15.74 -20.93 7.87
N ASP A 121 16.87 -21.64 7.73
CA ASP A 121 17.98 -21.66 8.66
C ASP A 121 18.57 -20.27 8.87
N ALA A 122 18.79 -19.51 7.81
CA ALA A 122 19.28 -18.13 7.88
C ALA A 122 18.32 -17.21 8.65
N CYS A 123 16.99 -17.35 8.46
CA CYS A 123 16.01 -16.62 9.25
C CYS A 123 16.09 -16.96 10.73
N ALA A 124 16.24 -18.24 11.07
CA ALA A 124 16.36 -18.67 12.46
C ALA A 124 17.63 -18.13 13.13
N VAL A 125 18.79 -18.12 12.42
CA VAL A 125 20.03 -17.53 12.93
C VAL A 125 19.85 -16.06 13.26
N LEU A 126 19.24 -15.28 12.34
CA LEU A 126 18.97 -13.85 12.60
C LEU A 126 17.96 -13.68 13.75
N ALA A 127 16.91 -14.48 13.79
CA ALA A 127 15.89 -14.42 14.83
C ALA A 127 16.47 -14.69 16.23
N GLU A 128 17.31 -15.70 16.37
CA GLU A 128 17.99 -16.01 17.63
C GLU A 128 18.95 -14.88 18.05
N ALA A 129 19.69 -14.31 17.12
CA ALA A 129 20.62 -13.20 17.39
C ALA A 129 19.89 -11.89 17.78
N LEU A 130 18.74 -11.62 17.19
CA LEU A 130 18.01 -10.37 17.36
C LEU A 130 16.96 -10.45 18.50
N SER A 131 16.68 -11.65 19.00
CA SER A 131 15.74 -11.84 20.11
C SER A 131 16.43 -11.58 21.46
N PRO A 132 15.82 -10.81 22.37
CA PRO A 132 16.36 -10.59 23.71
C PRO A 132 16.54 -11.87 24.55
N ASP A 133 15.73 -12.88 24.28
CA ASP A 133 15.77 -14.18 24.95
C ASP A 133 16.57 -15.24 24.16
N GLY A 134 17.17 -14.87 23.03
CA GLY A 134 17.93 -15.77 22.18
C GLY A 134 17.11 -16.82 21.46
N THR A 135 15.75 -16.66 21.39
CA THR A 135 14.87 -17.67 20.79
C THR A 135 14.12 -17.12 19.58
N GLU A 136 13.85 -17.99 18.59
CA GLU A 136 13.00 -17.65 17.46
C GLU A 136 11.56 -17.32 17.90
N ALA A 137 11.06 -17.99 18.94
CA ALA A 137 9.73 -17.73 19.50
C ALA A 137 9.63 -16.31 20.11
N GLY A 138 10.68 -15.87 20.81
CA GLY A 138 10.80 -14.48 21.29
C GLY A 138 10.82 -13.48 20.15
N PHE A 139 11.60 -13.75 19.10
CA PHE A 139 11.65 -12.91 17.90
C PHE A 139 10.29 -12.83 17.21
N ALA A 140 9.54 -13.92 17.07
CA ALA A 140 8.21 -13.93 16.47
C ALA A 140 7.20 -13.04 17.23
N LYS A 141 7.33 -12.95 18.55
CA LYS A 141 6.55 -12.00 19.37
C LYS A 141 6.92 -10.54 19.02
N LEU A 142 8.22 -10.25 18.90
CA LEU A 142 8.70 -8.93 18.48
C LEU A 142 8.23 -8.59 17.07
N MET A 143 8.29 -9.54 16.12
CA MET A 143 7.74 -9.36 14.76
C MET A 143 6.28 -8.94 14.82
N THR A 144 5.46 -9.62 15.63
CA THR A 144 4.02 -9.29 15.77
C THR A 144 3.79 -7.90 16.38
N GLN A 145 4.58 -7.53 17.39
CA GLN A 145 4.50 -6.20 18.00
C GLN A 145 4.94 -5.11 17.00
N ARG A 146 6.05 -5.34 16.31
CA ARG A 146 6.57 -4.37 15.33
C ARG A 146 5.64 -4.22 14.14
N ALA A 147 5.06 -5.32 13.65
CA ALA A 147 4.07 -5.29 12.58
C ALA A 147 2.93 -4.32 12.87
N LYS A 148 2.34 -4.40 14.07
CA LYS A 148 1.28 -3.45 14.48
C LYS A 148 1.75 -2.00 14.49
N GLN A 149 2.97 -1.74 14.98
CA GLN A 149 3.53 -0.38 15.03
C GLN A 149 3.74 0.24 13.65
N ILE A 150 3.97 -0.59 12.64
CA ILE A 150 4.17 -0.15 11.25
C ILE A 150 2.91 -0.28 10.39
N GLY A 151 1.74 -0.57 11.00
CA GLY A 151 0.44 -0.57 10.32
C GLY A 151 0.04 -1.89 9.68
N LEU A 152 0.68 -3.03 10.06
CA LEU A 152 0.28 -4.37 9.59
C LEU A 152 -0.77 -4.95 10.55
N GLU A 153 -2.03 -4.60 10.35
CA GLU A 153 -3.10 -4.88 11.31
C GLU A 153 -3.56 -6.34 11.30
N ASN A 154 -3.44 -7.00 10.14
CA ASN A 154 -3.90 -8.37 9.89
C ASN A 154 -2.74 -9.39 9.88
N SER A 155 -1.63 -9.09 10.59
CA SER A 155 -0.43 -9.92 10.61
C SER A 155 -0.10 -10.42 12.00
N THR A 156 0.16 -11.72 12.10
CA THR A 156 0.61 -12.41 13.33
C THR A 156 1.68 -13.42 12.97
N PHE A 157 2.79 -13.40 13.70
CA PHE A 157 3.95 -14.25 13.45
C PHE A 157 4.12 -15.31 14.54
N LYS A 158 4.48 -16.54 14.16
CA LYS A 158 4.79 -17.67 15.06
C LYS A 158 6.23 -18.18 14.91
N ASN A 159 6.88 -17.81 13.83
CA ASN A 159 8.29 -18.06 13.52
C ASN A 159 8.83 -16.96 12.60
N SER A 160 10.12 -17.01 12.30
CA SER A 160 10.84 -16.01 11.50
C SER A 160 10.76 -16.24 9.99
N ASN A 161 10.30 -17.39 9.53
CA ASN A 161 10.55 -17.83 8.17
C ASN A 161 9.28 -18.20 7.37
N GLY A 162 8.09 -18.19 8.02
CA GLY A 162 6.83 -18.54 7.39
C GLY A 162 6.57 -20.05 7.29
N TRP A 163 7.28 -20.85 8.08
CA TRP A 163 6.94 -22.27 8.24
C TRP A 163 5.50 -22.41 8.75
N PRO A 164 4.73 -23.40 8.25
CA PRO A 164 3.35 -23.58 8.67
C PRO A 164 3.21 -23.69 10.19
N ALA A 165 2.42 -22.80 10.75
CA ALA A 165 2.11 -22.78 12.18
C ALA A 165 0.72 -22.16 12.40
N ASN A 166 -0.05 -22.74 13.31
CA ASN A 166 -1.39 -22.22 13.62
C ASN A 166 -1.33 -20.76 14.09
N GLY A 167 -2.05 -19.88 13.41
CA GLY A 167 -2.07 -18.44 13.66
C GLY A 167 -0.87 -17.67 13.11
N HIS A 168 -0.02 -18.25 12.24
CA HIS A 168 0.95 -17.51 11.44
C HIS A 168 0.27 -17.01 10.18
N LEU A 169 -0.22 -15.79 10.21
CA LEU A 169 -1.09 -15.22 9.18
C LEU A 169 -0.64 -13.82 8.80
N MET A 170 -0.84 -13.45 7.54
CA MET A 170 -0.69 -12.08 7.01
C MET A 170 -1.74 -11.83 5.95
N SER A 171 -2.22 -10.59 5.84
CA SER A 171 -3.01 -10.17 4.68
C SER A 171 -2.11 -9.75 3.51
N VAL A 172 -2.65 -9.78 2.28
CA VAL A 172 -1.90 -9.29 1.10
C VAL A 172 -1.73 -7.78 1.13
N ARG A 173 -2.63 -7.03 1.77
CA ARG A 173 -2.46 -5.60 2.04
C ARG A 173 -1.25 -5.35 2.96
N ASP A 174 -1.16 -6.08 4.07
CA ASP A 174 -0.04 -5.94 5.01
C ASP A 174 1.30 -6.28 4.36
N LEU A 175 1.34 -7.34 3.52
CA LEU A 175 2.54 -7.67 2.74
C LEU A 175 2.91 -6.54 1.75
N GLY A 176 1.92 -5.87 1.14
CA GLY A 176 2.13 -4.71 0.29
C GLY A 176 2.70 -3.51 1.07
N ILE A 177 2.13 -3.20 2.24
CA ILE A 177 2.62 -2.15 3.15
C ILE A 177 4.06 -2.47 3.59
N LEU A 178 4.35 -3.72 3.95
CA LEU A 178 5.70 -4.14 4.35
C LEU A 178 6.70 -3.98 3.20
N ALA A 179 6.32 -4.33 1.98
CA ALA A 179 7.15 -4.14 0.79
C ALA A 179 7.42 -2.65 0.53
N GLN A 180 6.40 -1.80 0.63
CA GLN A 180 6.54 -0.35 0.51
C GLN A 180 7.54 0.18 1.54
N LYS A 181 7.42 -0.24 2.79
CA LYS A 181 8.34 0.16 3.86
C LYS A 181 9.77 -0.34 3.64
N LEU A 182 9.97 -1.56 3.14
CA LEU A 182 11.30 -2.05 2.77
C LEU A 182 11.98 -1.17 1.71
N ILE A 183 11.21 -0.70 0.73
CA ILE A 183 11.70 0.17 -0.34
C ILE A 183 12.02 1.57 0.19
N THR A 184 11.13 2.14 1.03
CA THR A 184 11.25 3.54 1.48
C THR A 184 12.18 3.73 2.66
N ASP A 185 12.17 2.80 3.62
CA ASP A 185 12.92 2.93 4.87
C ASP A 185 14.38 2.45 4.73
N PHE A 186 14.63 1.56 3.74
CA PHE A 186 15.93 0.90 3.52
C PHE A 186 16.36 0.89 2.04
N PRO A 187 16.37 2.04 1.35
CA PRO A 187 16.73 2.11 -0.08
C PRO A 187 18.15 1.60 -0.35
N GLU A 188 19.05 1.68 0.62
CA GLU A 188 20.44 1.20 0.53
C GLU A 188 20.55 -0.34 0.49
N TYR A 189 19.57 -1.07 1.07
CA TYR A 189 19.55 -2.55 1.09
C TYR A 189 18.60 -3.13 0.04
N TYR A 190 17.64 -2.33 -0.43
CA TYR A 190 16.62 -2.78 -1.38
C TYR A 190 17.17 -3.40 -2.68
N PRO A 191 18.27 -2.90 -3.28
CA PRO A 191 18.83 -3.50 -4.50
C PRO A 191 19.18 -4.99 -4.38
N MET A 192 19.40 -5.52 -3.18
CA MET A 192 19.66 -6.95 -2.97
C MET A 192 18.48 -7.85 -3.39
N PHE A 193 17.24 -7.32 -3.38
CA PHE A 193 16.06 -8.08 -3.80
C PHE A 193 16.02 -8.38 -5.30
N ALA A 194 16.78 -7.63 -6.10
CA ALA A 194 16.93 -7.84 -7.54
C ALA A 194 18.02 -8.89 -7.88
N GLU A 195 18.75 -9.40 -6.90
CA GLU A 195 19.78 -10.41 -7.13
C GLU A 195 19.16 -11.71 -7.66
N GLN A 196 19.56 -12.12 -8.86
CA GLN A 196 19.03 -13.31 -9.52
C GLN A 196 19.72 -14.59 -9.06
N THR A 197 20.98 -14.49 -8.65
CA THR A 197 21.78 -15.65 -8.24
C THR A 197 22.62 -15.31 -7.03
N TYR A 198 22.71 -16.27 -6.10
CA TYR A 198 23.62 -16.19 -4.97
C TYR A 198 24.18 -17.59 -4.67
N LYS A 199 25.49 -17.73 -4.63
CA LYS A 199 26.17 -18.97 -4.32
C LYS A 199 26.87 -18.86 -2.96
N PHE A 200 26.26 -19.46 -1.94
CA PHE A 200 26.87 -19.54 -0.62
C PHE A 200 27.84 -20.74 -0.56
N ASP A 201 29.10 -20.49 -0.30
CA ASP A 201 30.23 -21.43 -0.10
C ASP A 201 30.31 -22.71 -0.99
N GLY A 202 29.33 -22.92 -1.85
CA GLY A 202 29.31 -24.04 -2.80
C GLY A 202 28.75 -25.36 -2.27
N ARG A 203 28.31 -25.45 -1.01
CA ARG A 203 27.74 -26.70 -0.44
C ARG A 203 26.39 -27.10 -1.03
N ALA A 204 25.71 -26.21 -1.70
CA ALA A 204 24.41 -26.46 -2.37
C ALA A 204 24.41 -25.92 -3.81
N PRO A 205 25.18 -26.53 -4.74
CA PRO A 205 25.42 -25.96 -6.07
C PRO A 205 24.15 -25.82 -6.92
N ALA A 206 23.09 -26.59 -6.65
CA ALA A 206 21.81 -26.50 -7.35
C ALA A 206 20.87 -25.43 -6.77
N ASN A 207 21.11 -24.94 -5.55
CA ASN A 207 20.28 -23.94 -4.88
C ASN A 207 20.96 -22.56 -4.93
N THR A 208 20.92 -21.91 -6.08
CA THR A 208 21.64 -20.64 -6.30
C THR A 208 20.76 -19.59 -6.96
N ARG A 209 19.53 -19.89 -7.35
CA ARG A 209 18.68 -18.99 -8.13
C ARG A 209 17.55 -18.38 -7.30
N ASN A 210 17.32 -17.09 -7.52
CA ASN A 210 16.12 -16.43 -7.03
C ASN A 210 14.88 -17.03 -7.72
N ARG A 211 13.83 -17.25 -6.94
CA ARG A 211 12.59 -17.89 -7.42
C ARG A 211 11.54 -16.89 -7.90
N ASN A 212 11.84 -15.60 -7.86
CA ASN A 212 10.97 -14.57 -8.44
C ASN A 212 11.00 -14.68 -9.98
N PRO A 213 9.87 -15.03 -10.61
CA PRO A 213 9.84 -15.31 -12.05
C PRO A 213 9.97 -14.05 -12.90
N LEU A 214 9.83 -12.87 -12.32
CA LEU A 214 9.85 -11.61 -13.06
C LEU A 214 11.23 -11.01 -13.23
N LEU A 215 12.20 -11.44 -12.39
CA LEU A 215 13.57 -10.94 -12.48
C LEU A 215 14.22 -11.37 -13.81
N GLY A 216 14.73 -10.40 -14.54
CA GLY A 216 15.38 -10.65 -15.85
C GLY A 216 14.44 -10.63 -17.05
N LEU A 217 13.11 -10.40 -16.88
CA LEU A 217 12.18 -10.27 -18.00
C LEU A 217 12.23 -8.90 -18.71
N GLY A 218 12.98 -7.93 -18.19
CA GLY A 218 13.04 -6.59 -18.78
C GLY A 218 11.78 -5.73 -18.59
N ILE A 219 10.92 -6.10 -17.64
CA ILE A 219 9.66 -5.39 -17.32
C ILE A 219 9.79 -4.47 -16.11
N GLY A 220 11.02 -4.14 -15.70
CA GLY A 220 11.28 -3.27 -14.55
C GLY A 220 11.18 -3.96 -13.19
N ALA A 221 10.96 -5.27 -13.13
CA ALA A 221 10.83 -5.99 -11.87
C ALA A 221 12.16 -6.06 -11.10
N ASP A 222 12.14 -5.69 -9.80
CA ASP A 222 13.33 -5.56 -8.95
C ASP A 222 13.16 -6.18 -7.54
N GLY A 223 12.09 -6.89 -7.28
CA GLY A 223 11.84 -7.54 -5.98
C GLY A 223 10.53 -8.30 -5.97
N LEU A 224 10.09 -8.87 -4.82
CA LEU A 224 10.83 -9.01 -3.57
C LEU A 224 10.94 -10.49 -3.17
N LYS A 225 9.79 -11.19 -2.96
CA LYS A 225 9.79 -12.51 -2.34
C LYS A 225 8.65 -13.41 -2.79
N THR A 226 8.98 -14.64 -3.12
CA THR A 226 8.01 -15.72 -3.37
C THR A 226 7.69 -16.48 -2.09
N GLY A 227 6.49 -17.06 -2.04
CA GLY A 227 6.06 -17.99 -1.01
C GLY A 227 5.38 -19.22 -1.61
N HIS A 228 5.55 -20.37 -0.95
CA HIS A 228 4.79 -21.57 -1.24
C HIS A 228 4.80 -22.54 -0.05
N THR A 229 3.62 -23.00 0.31
CA THR A 229 3.36 -24.20 1.10
C THR A 229 2.09 -24.86 0.55
N LYS A 230 1.87 -26.11 0.90
CA LYS A 230 0.62 -26.82 0.49
C LYS A 230 -0.64 -26.07 0.96
N GLU A 231 -0.58 -25.46 2.14
CA GLU A 231 -1.69 -24.72 2.75
C GLU A 231 -1.87 -23.33 2.13
N ALA A 232 -0.78 -22.61 1.91
CA ALA A 232 -0.79 -21.24 1.39
C ALA A 232 -1.04 -21.16 -0.12
N GLY A 233 -0.76 -22.22 -0.87
CA GLY A 233 -0.62 -22.14 -2.32
C GLY A 233 0.63 -21.36 -2.72
N TYR A 234 0.68 -20.92 -3.98
CA TYR A 234 1.78 -20.11 -4.50
C TYR A 234 1.49 -18.62 -4.33
N GLY A 235 2.51 -17.86 -3.93
CA GLY A 235 2.41 -16.42 -3.73
C GLY A 235 3.66 -15.68 -4.20
N LEU A 236 3.49 -14.37 -4.42
CA LEU A 236 4.56 -13.44 -4.76
C LEU A 236 4.24 -12.06 -4.19
N VAL A 237 5.18 -11.49 -3.46
CA VAL A 237 5.27 -10.05 -3.26
C VAL A 237 6.23 -9.53 -4.31
N GLY A 238 5.74 -8.68 -5.19
CA GLY A 238 6.51 -8.14 -6.31
C GLY A 238 6.56 -6.62 -6.31
N SER A 239 7.59 -6.07 -6.94
CA SER A 239 7.70 -4.66 -7.29
C SER A 239 8.30 -4.53 -8.68
N ALA A 240 7.87 -3.50 -9.39
CA ALA A 240 8.45 -3.12 -10.68
C ALA A 240 8.44 -1.60 -10.83
N GLU A 241 9.46 -1.07 -11.52
CA GLU A 241 9.57 0.35 -11.84
C GLU A 241 9.81 0.54 -13.33
N GLN A 242 9.01 1.43 -13.94
CA GLN A 242 9.16 1.85 -15.34
C GLN A 242 8.97 3.38 -15.41
N ASP A 243 9.87 4.05 -16.08
CA ASP A 243 9.83 5.51 -16.31
C ASP A 243 9.59 6.33 -15.03
N GLY A 244 10.20 5.93 -13.92
CA GLY A 244 10.06 6.60 -12.61
C GLY A 244 8.75 6.32 -11.88
N ARG A 245 7.89 5.47 -12.42
CA ARG A 245 6.66 5.00 -11.78
C ARG A 245 6.89 3.61 -11.20
N ARG A 246 6.61 3.45 -9.92
CA ARG A 246 6.77 2.19 -9.19
C ARG A 246 5.43 1.61 -8.78
N ILE A 247 5.27 0.31 -9.02
CA ILE A 247 4.15 -0.48 -8.49
C ILE A 247 4.66 -1.52 -7.49
N ILE A 248 3.80 -1.84 -6.52
CA ILE A 248 3.98 -2.95 -5.58
C ILE A 248 2.73 -3.82 -5.65
N PHE A 249 2.92 -5.12 -5.76
CA PHE A 249 1.79 -6.04 -5.79
C PHE A 249 2.03 -7.30 -4.95
N VAL A 250 0.93 -7.91 -4.54
CA VAL A 250 0.93 -9.18 -3.81
C VAL A 250 -0.12 -10.09 -4.40
N LEU A 251 0.29 -11.31 -4.77
CA LEU A 251 -0.59 -12.40 -5.16
C LEU A 251 -0.44 -13.54 -4.15
N SER A 252 -1.54 -14.12 -3.69
CA SER A 252 -1.54 -15.23 -2.73
C SER A 252 -2.61 -16.26 -3.07
N GLY A 253 -2.29 -17.54 -2.84
CA GLY A 253 -3.24 -18.64 -3.03
C GLY A 253 -3.41 -19.09 -4.48
N LEU A 254 -2.39 -18.93 -5.32
CA LEU A 254 -2.35 -19.49 -6.69
C LEU A 254 -2.08 -20.99 -6.64
N ASN A 255 -2.55 -21.72 -7.65
CA ASN A 255 -2.55 -23.18 -7.65
C ASN A 255 -1.18 -23.80 -7.99
N ASN A 256 -0.39 -23.13 -8.84
CA ASN A 256 0.87 -23.67 -9.35
C ASN A 256 1.88 -22.58 -9.70
N LEU A 257 3.11 -22.99 -10.05
CA LEU A 257 4.21 -22.09 -10.43
C LEU A 257 3.91 -21.29 -11.70
N GLU A 258 3.24 -21.93 -12.66
CA GLU A 258 2.92 -21.32 -13.95
C GLU A 258 1.89 -20.19 -13.77
N ASP A 259 0.81 -20.44 -13.03
CA ASP A 259 -0.16 -19.40 -12.68
C ASP A 259 0.53 -18.23 -11.99
N ARG A 260 1.46 -18.48 -11.02
CA ARG A 260 2.19 -17.42 -10.36
C ARG A 260 3.00 -16.56 -11.34
N SER A 261 3.68 -17.19 -12.30
CA SER A 261 4.50 -16.48 -13.28
C SER A 261 3.64 -15.66 -14.24
N GLN A 262 2.62 -16.30 -14.83
CA GLN A 262 1.74 -15.67 -15.81
C GLN A 262 0.91 -14.53 -15.20
N GLU A 263 0.28 -14.78 -14.05
CA GLU A 263 -0.54 -13.76 -13.35
C GLU A 263 0.30 -12.56 -12.95
N ALA A 264 1.51 -12.79 -12.42
CA ALA A 264 2.39 -11.69 -12.00
C ALA A 264 2.87 -10.86 -13.21
N GLU A 265 3.29 -11.48 -14.30
CA GLU A 265 3.71 -10.79 -15.52
C GLU A 265 2.54 -10.02 -16.14
N THR A 266 1.37 -10.66 -16.25
CA THR A 266 0.17 -10.02 -16.80
C THR A 266 -0.25 -8.82 -15.94
N LEU A 267 -0.20 -8.94 -14.60
CA LEU A 267 -0.54 -7.88 -13.68
C LEU A 267 0.39 -6.66 -13.81
N VAL A 268 1.70 -6.90 -13.90
CA VAL A 268 2.69 -5.82 -14.11
C VAL A 268 2.44 -5.10 -15.44
N ASN A 269 2.28 -5.85 -16.52
CA ASN A 269 2.00 -5.29 -17.84
C ASN A 269 0.66 -4.53 -17.87
N TRP A 270 -0.38 -5.06 -17.21
CA TRP A 270 -1.67 -4.40 -17.08
C TRP A 270 -1.54 -3.07 -16.33
N ALA A 271 -0.84 -3.05 -15.20
CA ALA A 271 -0.69 -1.85 -14.37
C ALA A 271 0.01 -0.70 -15.11
N PHE A 272 1.04 -0.99 -15.89
CA PHE A 272 1.76 0.04 -16.63
C PHE A 272 1.08 0.46 -17.94
N ARG A 273 0.26 -0.42 -18.56
CA ARG A 273 -0.42 -0.12 -19.82
C ARG A 273 -1.81 0.49 -19.66
N GLN A 274 -2.53 0.14 -18.58
CA GLN A 274 -3.91 0.60 -18.39
C GLN A 274 -4.02 1.91 -17.65
N PHE A 275 -2.95 2.38 -17.03
CA PHE A 275 -2.95 3.62 -16.25
C PHE A 275 -1.77 4.49 -16.62
N ILE A 276 -2.02 5.79 -16.75
CA ILE A 276 -1.00 6.81 -16.93
C ILE A 276 -1.04 7.81 -15.77
N MET A 277 0.10 8.44 -15.50
CA MET A 277 0.18 9.56 -14.57
C MET A 277 0.02 10.86 -15.36
N GLU A 278 -0.98 11.67 -14.99
CA GLU A 278 -1.16 13.01 -15.56
C GLU A 278 -0.89 14.05 -14.47
N LYS A 279 -0.01 15.00 -14.77
CA LYS A 279 0.26 16.13 -13.89
C LYS A 279 -0.86 17.16 -14.03
N ILE A 280 -1.70 17.26 -12.99
CA ILE A 280 -2.88 18.15 -12.95
C ILE A 280 -2.49 19.55 -12.51
N ALA A 281 -1.58 19.66 -11.51
CA ALA A 281 -1.14 20.95 -11.00
C ALA A 281 0.30 20.84 -10.46
N ALA A 282 1.02 21.96 -10.48
CA ALA A 282 2.37 22.05 -9.92
C ALA A 282 2.30 22.40 -8.42
N ASP A 283 3.40 22.13 -7.71
CA ASP A 283 3.68 22.65 -6.38
C ASP A 283 3.38 24.16 -6.29
N GLY A 284 2.78 24.59 -5.17
CA GLY A 284 2.39 25.99 -4.93
C GLY A 284 1.19 26.48 -5.76
N SER A 285 0.60 25.65 -6.64
CA SER A 285 -0.57 26.08 -7.42
C SER A 285 -1.79 26.34 -6.53
N GLU A 286 -2.47 27.48 -6.75
CA GLU A 286 -3.77 27.77 -6.13
C GLU A 286 -4.84 26.87 -6.78
N ILE A 287 -5.43 25.99 -5.97
CA ILE A 287 -6.49 25.06 -6.41
C ILE A 287 -7.86 25.66 -6.19
N GLY A 288 -7.99 26.55 -5.22
CA GLY A 288 -9.26 27.20 -4.89
C GLY A 288 -9.14 28.12 -3.71
N ARG A 289 -10.28 28.52 -3.15
CA ARG A 289 -10.32 29.45 -2.01
C ARG A 289 -11.34 28.94 -0.98
N ALA A 290 -10.97 28.99 0.31
CA ALA A 290 -11.87 28.64 1.42
C ALA A 290 -12.37 29.90 2.14
N LYS A 291 -13.62 29.86 2.64
CA LYS A 291 -14.24 30.97 3.39
C LYS A 291 -13.63 31.07 4.78
N VAL A 292 -13.30 32.29 5.18
CA VAL A 292 -12.71 32.61 6.47
C VAL A 292 -13.72 33.34 7.36
N TRP A 293 -13.76 32.90 8.63
CA TRP A 293 -14.57 33.54 9.67
C TRP A 293 -13.69 34.41 10.59
N ASN A 294 -14.19 35.61 10.89
CA ASN A 294 -13.51 36.60 11.74
C ASN A 294 -12.10 37.01 11.28
N GLY A 295 -11.81 36.85 9.97
CA GLY A 295 -10.55 37.27 9.37
C GLY A 295 -10.59 38.66 8.76
N LYS A 296 -9.41 39.29 8.60
CA LYS A 296 -9.26 40.53 7.81
C LYS A 296 -9.60 40.26 6.32
N SER A 297 -9.26 39.09 5.81
CA SER A 297 -9.71 38.59 4.51
C SER A 297 -10.97 37.73 4.69
N ARG A 298 -11.85 37.72 3.68
CA ARG A 298 -13.06 36.89 3.64
C ARG A 298 -12.80 35.46 3.18
N ASP A 299 -11.70 35.23 2.54
CA ASP A 299 -11.23 33.94 2.04
C ASP A 299 -9.71 33.84 2.13
N VAL A 300 -9.20 32.61 2.03
CA VAL A 300 -7.79 32.22 2.00
C VAL A 300 -7.57 31.34 0.79
N SER A 301 -6.45 31.52 0.09
CA SER A 301 -6.04 30.64 -1.01
C SER A 301 -5.68 29.23 -0.48
N LEU A 302 -6.05 28.23 -1.25
CA LEU A 302 -5.74 26.83 -1.00
C LEU A 302 -4.70 26.38 -2.00
N VAL A 303 -3.53 25.97 -1.53
CA VAL A 303 -2.38 25.60 -2.36
C VAL A 303 -1.96 24.16 -2.08
N LEU A 304 -1.27 23.56 -3.05
CA LEU A 304 -0.58 22.29 -2.91
C LEU A 304 0.84 22.50 -2.38
N GLU A 305 1.36 21.56 -1.60
CA GLU A 305 2.78 21.52 -1.17
C GLU A 305 3.67 20.71 -2.12
N ASN A 306 3.08 19.96 -3.05
CA ASN A 306 3.80 19.14 -4.01
C ASN A 306 3.04 19.11 -5.33
N ASP A 307 3.72 18.66 -6.39
CA ASP A 307 3.07 18.41 -7.69
C ASP A 307 1.89 17.43 -7.50
N LEU A 308 0.73 17.75 -8.03
CA LEU A 308 -0.43 16.87 -8.07
C LEU A 308 -0.37 16.04 -9.35
N ASN A 309 0.01 14.78 -9.18
CA ASN A 309 -0.05 13.79 -10.24
C ASN A 309 -1.21 12.84 -9.95
N VAL A 310 -2.10 12.66 -10.92
CA VAL A 310 -3.30 11.83 -10.79
C VAL A 310 -3.19 10.64 -11.72
N MET A 311 -3.53 9.47 -11.19
CA MET A 311 -3.63 8.25 -11.98
C MET A 311 -4.91 8.28 -12.81
N ILE A 312 -4.77 8.08 -14.12
CA ILE A 312 -5.90 8.07 -15.05
C ILE A 312 -5.90 6.78 -15.85
N PRO A 313 -7.03 6.05 -15.91
CA PRO A 313 -7.16 4.91 -16.82
C PRO A 313 -7.10 5.35 -18.27
N VAL A 314 -6.26 4.70 -19.10
CA VAL A 314 -6.02 5.07 -20.51
C VAL A 314 -7.30 5.01 -21.34
N LEU A 315 -8.19 4.07 -21.03
CA LEU A 315 -9.43 3.82 -21.78
C LEU A 315 -10.69 4.31 -21.06
N SER A 316 -10.56 5.05 -19.94
CA SER A 316 -11.74 5.61 -19.26
C SER A 316 -12.45 6.63 -20.14
N SER A 317 -13.77 6.50 -20.23
CA SER A 317 -14.62 7.49 -20.89
C SER A 317 -14.97 8.68 -19.99
N SER A 318 -14.81 8.52 -18.67
CA SER A 318 -15.08 9.56 -17.68
C SER A 318 -13.78 10.21 -17.20
N LYS A 319 -13.82 11.56 -17.12
CA LYS A 319 -12.72 12.31 -16.48
C LYS A 319 -12.92 12.28 -14.97
N PRO A 320 -11.82 12.25 -14.18
CA PRO A 320 -11.93 12.38 -12.74
C PRO A 320 -12.64 13.68 -12.36
N SER A 321 -13.48 13.63 -11.33
CA SER A 321 -14.09 14.80 -10.71
C SER A 321 -13.21 15.30 -9.56
N PHE A 322 -13.20 16.61 -9.35
CA PHE A 322 -12.41 17.29 -8.33
C PHE A 322 -13.33 18.08 -7.43
N SER A 323 -13.26 17.86 -6.13
CA SER A 323 -13.98 18.62 -5.14
C SER A 323 -13.08 19.05 -3.98
N ILE A 324 -13.37 20.21 -3.37
CA ILE A 324 -12.63 20.71 -2.22
C ILE A 324 -13.48 20.55 -0.99
N GLU A 325 -12.98 19.83 0.00
CA GLU A 325 -13.63 19.62 1.29
C GLU A 325 -12.87 20.34 2.40
N TYR A 326 -13.61 21.10 3.24
CA TYR A 326 -13.07 21.72 4.45
C TYR A 326 -14.18 21.96 5.48
N ILE A 327 -13.78 22.02 6.73
CA ILE A 327 -14.69 22.40 7.82
C ILE A 327 -14.83 23.93 7.84
N GLY A 328 -15.86 24.42 7.20
CA GLY A 328 -16.00 25.85 6.99
C GLY A 328 -17.13 26.50 7.77
N PRO A 329 -17.05 27.83 7.95
CA PRO A 329 -15.94 28.71 7.56
C PRO A 329 -14.73 28.58 8.50
N ILE A 330 -13.50 28.69 7.95
CA ILE A 330 -12.23 28.50 8.70
C ILE A 330 -12.00 29.73 9.59
N LYS A 331 -11.75 29.51 10.88
CA LYS A 331 -11.58 30.59 11.85
C LYS A 331 -10.18 31.22 11.78
N ALA A 332 -10.13 32.55 11.60
CA ALA A 332 -8.87 33.28 11.72
C ALA A 332 -8.39 33.36 13.19
N PRO A 333 -7.06 33.48 13.48
CA PRO A 333 -5.99 33.68 12.49
C PRO A 333 -5.59 32.36 11.79
N ILE A 334 -5.16 32.47 10.52
CA ILE A 334 -4.64 31.36 9.70
C ILE A 334 -3.22 31.74 9.31
N LYS A 335 -2.28 30.79 9.43
CA LYS A 335 -0.91 30.95 8.98
C LYS A 335 -0.70 30.27 7.62
N MET A 336 0.06 30.90 6.75
CA MET A 336 0.54 30.25 5.54
C MET A 336 1.20 28.91 5.88
N GLY A 337 0.84 27.84 5.16
CA GLY A 337 1.30 26.47 5.41
C GLY A 337 0.43 25.66 6.40
N ASP A 338 -0.60 26.27 7.03
CA ASP A 338 -1.55 25.46 7.83
C ASP A 338 -2.36 24.54 6.90
N LYS A 339 -2.47 23.24 7.22
CA LYS A 339 -3.40 22.33 6.53
C LYS A 339 -4.82 22.73 6.89
N ILE A 340 -5.63 23.14 5.90
CA ILE A 340 -6.98 23.70 6.13
C ILE A 340 -8.08 23.10 5.26
N ALA A 341 -7.73 22.31 4.25
CA ALA A 341 -8.70 21.67 3.34
C ALA A 341 -8.13 20.38 2.77
N GLU A 342 -8.95 19.64 2.05
CA GLU A 342 -8.58 18.49 1.25
C GLU A 342 -9.15 18.62 -0.16
N LEU A 343 -8.36 18.28 -1.15
CA LEU A 343 -8.80 18.04 -2.52
C LEU A 343 -9.19 16.57 -2.62
N VAL A 344 -10.44 16.30 -2.93
CA VAL A 344 -10.97 14.97 -3.15
C VAL A 344 -11.06 14.73 -4.65
N ILE A 345 -10.50 13.62 -5.09
CA ILE A 345 -10.51 13.20 -6.49
C ILE A 345 -11.28 11.89 -6.57
N GLU A 346 -12.35 11.90 -7.32
CA GLU A 346 -13.22 10.74 -7.55
C GLU A 346 -13.12 10.32 -9.01
N SER A 347 -13.06 9.02 -9.25
CA SER A 347 -13.09 8.40 -10.57
C SER A 347 -13.95 7.14 -10.51
N ASP A 348 -14.66 6.84 -11.59
CA ASP A 348 -15.50 5.61 -11.66
C ASP A 348 -14.66 4.33 -11.57
N ASP A 349 -13.39 4.40 -11.98
CA ASP A 349 -12.51 3.24 -12.16
C ASP A 349 -11.47 3.07 -11.05
N LEU A 350 -11.30 4.06 -10.17
CA LEU A 350 -10.29 4.06 -9.11
C LEU A 350 -10.89 4.50 -7.78
N PRO A 351 -10.37 4.02 -6.64
CA PRO A 351 -10.77 4.51 -5.34
C PRO A 351 -10.55 6.02 -5.21
N GLU A 352 -11.44 6.69 -4.45
CA GLU A 352 -11.28 8.09 -4.06
C GLU A 352 -9.88 8.34 -3.48
N THR A 353 -9.24 9.44 -3.90
CA THR A 353 -7.98 9.90 -3.33
C THR A 353 -8.14 11.29 -2.72
N ARG A 354 -7.42 11.55 -1.63
CA ARG A 354 -7.47 12.80 -0.87
C ARG A 354 -6.08 13.40 -0.76
N HIS A 355 -5.96 14.65 -1.15
CA HIS A 355 -4.71 15.42 -1.10
C HIS A 355 -4.88 16.62 -0.20
N SER A 356 -3.94 16.83 0.73
CA SER A 356 -3.97 17.95 1.66
C SER A 356 -3.81 19.27 0.91
N LEU A 357 -4.65 20.25 1.26
CA LEU A 357 -4.53 21.63 0.80
C LEU A 357 -4.15 22.53 1.96
N PHE A 358 -3.23 23.42 1.71
CA PHE A 358 -2.62 24.29 2.70
C PHE A 358 -2.98 25.76 2.44
N ALA A 359 -2.93 26.59 3.49
CA ALA A 359 -3.14 28.02 3.36
C ALA A 359 -1.99 28.65 2.56
N GLY A 360 -2.30 29.26 1.42
CA GLY A 360 -1.33 30.00 0.59
C GLY A 360 -1.04 31.41 1.14
N ASP A 361 -1.90 31.93 2.03
CA ASP A 361 -1.82 33.27 2.58
C ASP A 361 -1.92 33.28 4.10
N ASN A 362 -1.36 34.30 4.75
CA ASN A 362 -1.63 34.61 6.14
C ASN A 362 -2.92 35.42 6.27
N VAL A 363 -3.86 34.99 7.11
CA VAL A 363 -5.07 35.74 7.41
C VAL A 363 -5.12 36.10 8.89
N SER A 364 -4.87 37.34 9.21
CA SER A 364 -4.94 37.87 10.59
C SER A 364 -6.41 37.94 11.05
N SER A 365 -6.63 37.88 12.37
CA SER A 365 -7.95 38.15 12.96
C SER A 365 -8.44 39.54 12.60
N GLY A 366 -9.71 39.66 12.27
CA GLY A 366 -10.39 40.93 12.05
C GLY A 366 -10.62 41.67 13.33
N GLY A 367 -10.63 43.01 13.26
CA GLY A 367 -10.99 43.87 14.39
C GLY A 367 -12.48 43.78 14.76
N PHE A 368 -12.86 44.49 15.82
CA PHE A 368 -14.23 44.46 16.40
C PHE A 368 -15.35 44.58 15.35
N PHE A 369 -15.26 45.50 14.41
CA PHE A 369 -16.28 45.68 13.36
C PHE A 369 -16.43 44.46 12.43
N VAL A 370 -15.33 43.76 12.16
CA VAL A 370 -15.35 42.50 11.35
C VAL A 370 -16.08 41.42 12.13
N GLN A 371 -15.81 41.30 13.42
CA GLN A 371 -16.45 40.29 14.28
C GLN A 371 -17.96 40.52 14.39
N VAL A 372 -18.39 41.78 14.63
CA VAL A 372 -19.80 42.14 14.68
C VAL A 372 -20.51 41.88 13.37
N ARG A 373 -19.91 42.23 12.23
CA ARG A 373 -20.49 41.95 10.89
C ARG A 373 -20.63 40.44 10.64
N THR A 374 -19.61 39.67 10.98
CA THR A 374 -19.60 38.22 10.76
C THR A 374 -20.64 37.54 11.65
N ALA A 375 -20.77 37.96 12.91
CA ALA A 375 -21.81 37.47 13.81
C ALA A 375 -23.23 37.82 13.30
N GLY A 376 -23.42 39.06 12.79
CA GLY A 376 -24.67 39.46 12.17
C GLY A 376 -25.05 38.65 10.94
N GLN A 377 -24.10 38.38 10.06
CA GLN A 377 -24.33 37.51 8.89
C GLN A 377 -24.68 36.07 9.29
N TYR A 378 -24.01 35.52 10.30
CA TYR A 378 -24.30 34.18 10.81
C TYR A 378 -25.72 34.10 11.38
N LEU A 379 -26.10 35.05 12.22
CA LEU A 379 -27.49 35.12 12.76
C LEU A 379 -28.55 35.30 11.66
N PHE A 380 -28.27 36.14 10.66
CA PHE A 380 -29.13 36.33 9.52
C PHE A 380 -29.33 35.03 8.73
N ASN A 381 -28.24 34.33 8.40
CA ASN A 381 -28.34 33.05 7.70
C ASN A 381 -29.03 31.98 8.53
N MET A 382 -28.82 31.92 9.85
CA MET A 382 -29.51 30.99 10.75
C MET A 382 -31.03 31.25 10.82
N LEU A 383 -31.44 32.48 10.76
CA LEU A 383 -32.86 32.86 10.82
C LEU A 383 -33.59 32.70 9.48
N PHE A 384 -32.93 32.86 8.35
CA PHE A 384 -33.57 32.93 7.02
C PHE A 384 -33.28 31.73 6.10
N THR A 385 -32.24 30.90 6.38
CA THR A 385 -31.96 29.69 5.58
C THR A 385 -32.61 28.42 6.13
N ASN A 386 -33.12 28.41 7.36
CA ASN A 386 -33.86 27.28 7.92
C ASN A 386 -35.30 27.16 7.40
N THR A 387 -35.76 28.03 6.48
CA THR A 387 -37.14 28.02 5.96
C THR A 387 -37.33 27.17 4.70
N GLU A 388 -36.28 26.58 4.11
CA GLU A 388 -36.41 25.78 2.88
C GLU A 388 -36.23 24.25 3.09
N LYS A 389 -36.23 23.76 4.33
CA LYS A 389 -36.20 22.30 4.62
C LYS A 389 -37.49 21.75 5.23
N SER A 390 -38.64 22.40 4.94
CA SER A 390 -39.96 21.84 5.28
C SER A 390 -40.93 22.13 4.13
N LEU A 391 -40.86 21.31 3.07
CA LEU A 391 -41.99 20.98 2.20
C LEU A 391 -41.65 19.67 1.47
#